data_46d4bb7f8570b2212e3167fdfafac30b
#
_entry.id   46d4bb7f8570b2212e3167fdfafac30b
#
_cell.length_a   1.000
_cell.length_b   1.000
_cell.length_c   1.000
_cell.angle_alpha   90.00
_cell.angle_beta   90.00
_cell.angle_gamma   90.00
#
_symmetry.space_group_name_H-M   'P 1'
#
loop_
_entity.id
_entity.type
_entity.pdbx_description
1 polymer ?
#
loop_
_entity_poly.entity_id
_entity_poly.type
_entity_poly.pdbx_seq_one_letter_code
_entity_poly.pdbx_strand_id
1 'polypeptide(L)'
;MALHSPIASVAAASRGASGLLQAARLAAAALLALAGLGLALPAQAIRIKEVAQIAGARSNKLTGYGLVVGLDGTGDQTTQMPVTTQSLSNYLQQLGITLPAAALSQLQLKNVAAVMVTADMPAFAQPGQAIDINVSSIGNSKSLKGGTLIVTPLRGVDGEIYALAQGNMVIAGAGAAAGGSKVQINHLSAGRIPGGAQVERIIPSPLQEGTTINLDLNATDFQTARRVAQIINSRIGAGTAQALDGRTVQVQAPLDPSTRVGFIADLEELPLELSTPAAKVVVNARTGSIVLNQSVTLGPCAIAHGNLAITISSSPVISQPGAFSGGQTVVAQKSDIQIKQEPGTLLTLPASPQLADVVRALNSLGATPQDLLAILQAIKAAGALNAELEVI
;
A
#
# COMPACT_ATOMS: atom_id res chain seq x y z
N MET A 1 -7.08 -13.79 -101.18
CA MET A 1 -6.97 -15.14 -100.57
C MET A 1 -5.81 -15.12 -99.64
N ALA A 2 -6.04 -15.08 -98.36
CA ALA A 2 -5.17 -15.58 -97.29
C ALA A 2 -5.74 -15.08 -95.94
N LEU A 3 -6.24 -16.00 -95.14
CA LEU A 3 -6.79 -15.86 -93.84
C LEU A 3 -5.61 -15.58 -92.82
N HIS A 4 -5.71 -14.54 -92.01
CA HIS A 4 -4.87 -14.36 -90.86
C HIS A 4 -5.74 -14.44 -89.58
N SER A 5 -5.53 -15.47 -88.77
CA SER A 5 -6.20 -15.71 -87.53
C SER A 5 -5.62 -14.87 -86.38
N PRO A 6 -6.41 -14.37 -85.40
CA PRO A 6 -5.97 -13.63 -84.26
C PRO A 6 -5.90 -14.59 -83.03
N ILE A 7 -4.76 -15.15 -82.73
CA ILE A 7 -4.50 -16.00 -81.50
C ILE A 7 -3.32 -15.47 -80.66
N ALA A 8 -3.04 -14.20 -80.62
CA ALA A 8 -1.89 -13.69 -79.82
C ALA A 8 -2.21 -12.74 -78.66
N SER A 9 -3.52 -12.45 -78.38
CA SER A 9 -3.83 -11.43 -77.36
C SER A 9 -4.34 -11.93 -76.02
N VAL A 10 -4.56 -13.23 -75.80
CA VAL A 10 -5.15 -13.77 -74.58
C VAL A 10 -4.05 -14.24 -73.54
N ALA A 11 -2.82 -14.46 -73.98
CA ALA A 11 -1.73 -14.94 -73.09
C ALA A 11 -1.05 -13.85 -72.29
N ALA A 12 -1.23 -12.56 -72.60
CA ALA A 12 -0.60 -11.45 -71.84
C ALA A 12 -1.42 -10.97 -70.66
N ALA A 13 -2.74 -11.19 -70.64
CA ALA A 13 -3.65 -10.74 -69.56
C ALA A 13 -3.60 -11.67 -68.35
N SER A 14 -3.25 -12.96 -68.49
CA SER A 14 -3.21 -13.94 -67.40
C SER A 14 -1.94 -13.86 -66.51
N ARG A 15 -0.81 -13.31 -67.01
CA ARG A 15 0.41 -13.12 -66.27
C ARG A 15 0.40 -11.88 -65.37
N GLY A 16 -0.40 -10.87 -65.65
CA GLY A 16 -0.56 -9.67 -64.83
C GLY A 16 -1.43 -9.89 -63.58
N ALA A 17 -2.45 -10.75 -63.67
CA ALA A 17 -3.37 -11.03 -62.57
C ALA A 17 -2.74 -11.88 -61.47
N SER A 18 -1.86 -12.82 -61.83
CA SER A 18 -1.13 -13.67 -60.84
C SER A 18 -0.07 -12.88 -60.05
N GLY A 19 0.60 -11.90 -60.68
CA GLY A 19 1.56 -11.03 -60.02
C GLY A 19 0.93 -10.06 -59.00
N LEU A 20 -0.25 -9.51 -59.34
CA LEU A 20 -1.02 -8.65 -58.43
C LEU A 20 -1.58 -9.40 -57.23
N LEU A 21 -2.01 -10.66 -57.41
CA LEU A 21 -2.49 -11.53 -56.33
C LEU A 21 -1.35 -11.97 -55.39
N GLN A 22 -0.15 -12.23 -55.93
CA GLN A 22 1.03 -12.53 -55.12
C GLN A 22 1.53 -11.29 -54.32
N ALA A 23 1.55 -10.12 -54.93
CA ALA A 23 1.93 -8.87 -54.26
C ALA A 23 0.92 -8.50 -53.14
N ALA A 24 -0.38 -8.71 -53.37
CA ALA A 24 -1.41 -8.51 -52.37
C ALA A 24 -1.29 -9.47 -51.17
N ARG A 25 -0.93 -10.76 -51.46
CA ARG A 25 -0.68 -11.76 -50.38
C ARG A 25 0.56 -11.45 -49.56
N LEU A 26 1.62 -10.98 -50.18
CA LEU A 26 2.85 -10.56 -49.47
C LEU A 26 2.63 -9.28 -48.65
N ALA A 27 1.86 -8.34 -49.19
CA ALA A 27 1.48 -7.14 -48.45
C ALA A 27 0.56 -7.45 -47.24
N ALA A 28 -0.40 -8.36 -47.41
CA ALA A 28 -1.24 -8.83 -46.30
C ALA A 28 -0.46 -9.61 -45.24
N ALA A 29 0.50 -10.44 -45.63
CA ALA A 29 1.38 -11.16 -44.71
C ALA A 29 2.33 -10.21 -43.94
N ALA A 30 2.84 -9.17 -44.63
CA ALA A 30 3.66 -8.14 -44.00
C ALA A 30 2.85 -7.27 -43.01
N LEU A 31 1.61 -6.93 -43.34
CA LEU A 31 0.69 -6.21 -42.45
C LEU A 31 0.29 -7.05 -41.24
N LEU A 32 0.05 -8.34 -41.41
CA LEU A 32 -0.21 -9.27 -40.31
C LEU A 32 1.02 -9.47 -39.39
N ALA A 33 2.23 -9.52 -39.98
CA ALA A 33 3.49 -9.57 -39.21
C ALA A 33 3.75 -8.26 -38.44
N LEU A 34 3.47 -7.09 -39.06
CA LEU A 34 3.57 -5.80 -38.35
C LEU A 34 2.53 -5.66 -37.25
N ALA A 35 1.29 -6.12 -37.47
CA ALA A 35 0.25 -6.12 -36.44
C ALA A 35 0.58 -7.06 -35.27
N GLY A 36 1.26 -8.19 -35.55
CA GLY A 36 1.76 -9.11 -34.50
C GLY A 36 2.90 -8.53 -33.65
N LEU A 37 3.76 -7.68 -34.23
CA LEU A 37 4.82 -7.00 -33.46
C LEU A 37 4.31 -5.86 -32.57
N GLY A 38 3.16 -5.26 -32.91
CA GLY A 38 2.58 -4.11 -32.17
C GLY A 38 1.81 -4.49 -30.91
N LEU A 39 1.56 -5.78 -30.64
CA LEU A 39 0.77 -6.26 -29.49
C LEU A 39 1.60 -6.79 -28.33
N ALA A 40 2.93 -6.73 -28.40
CA ALA A 40 3.78 -6.98 -27.23
C ALA A 40 3.71 -5.77 -26.30
N LEU A 41 2.63 -5.64 -25.52
CA LEU A 41 2.60 -4.75 -24.35
C LEU A 41 3.78 -5.16 -23.46
N PRO A 42 4.67 -4.23 -23.07
CA PRO A 42 5.71 -4.55 -22.13
C PRO A 42 5.02 -5.00 -20.83
N ALA A 43 5.14 -6.27 -20.48
CA ALA A 43 4.84 -6.72 -19.13
C ALA A 43 5.76 -5.88 -18.22
N GLN A 44 5.17 -4.97 -17.44
CA GLN A 44 5.95 -4.20 -16.46
C GLN A 44 6.46 -5.21 -15.43
N ALA A 45 7.71 -5.59 -15.58
CA ALA A 45 8.39 -6.39 -14.58
C ALA A 45 8.49 -5.55 -13.30
N ILE A 46 7.87 -6.00 -12.23
CA ILE A 46 7.96 -5.38 -10.91
C ILE A 46 9.40 -5.60 -10.41
N ARG A 47 10.01 -4.59 -9.77
CA ARG A 47 11.36 -4.71 -9.24
C ARG A 47 11.34 -5.18 -7.78
N ILE A 48 12.44 -5.76 -7.31
CA ILE A 48 12.54 -6.25 -5.92
C ILE A 48 12.18 -5.15 -4.93
N LYS A 49 12.63 -3.90 -5.11
CA LYS A 49 12.32 -2.76 -4.23
C LYS A 49 10.82 -2.43 -4.09
N GLU A 50 9.98 -2.90 -5.00
CA GLU A 50 8.53 -2.68 -4.94
C GLU A 50 7.82 -3.73 -4.07
N VAL A 51 8.44 -4.90 -3.85
CA VAL A 51 7.89 -6.02 -3.10
C VAL A 51 8.63 -6.36 -1.82
N ALA A 52 9.85 -5.85 -1.66
CA ALA A 52 10.69 -6.09 -0.48
C ALA A 52 11.37 -4.82 0.00
N GLN A 53 11.68 -4.78 1.28
CA GLN A 53 12.48 -3.75 1.93
C GLN A 53 13.71 -4.41 2.55
N ILE A 54 14.79 -3.63 2.64
CA ILE A 54 16.00 -4.11 3.28
C ILE A 54 15.84 -4.02 4.80
N ALA A 55 16.02 -5.14 5.49
CA ALA A 55 15.96 -5.19 6.95
C ALA A 55 16.99 -4.24 7.56
N GLY A 56 16.55 -3.44 8.54
CA GLY A 56 17.41 -2.42 9.18
C GLY A 56 17.38 -1.04 8.53
N ALA A 57 16.78 -0.87 7.34
CA ALA A 57 16.53 0.42 6.70
C ALA A 57 15.14 0.97 7.10
N ARG A 58 14.90 1.17 8.41
CA ARG A 58 13.62 1.67 8.92
C ARG A 58 13.79 2.98 9.67
N SER A 59 12.75 3.81 9.68
CA SER A 59 12.69 4.94 10.59
C SER A 59 12.46 4.46 12.02
N ASN A 60 13.10 5.13 12.98
CA ASN A 60 12.96 4.85 14.40
C ASN A 60 12.18 5.95 15.09
N LYS A 61 11.20 5.57 15.91
CA LYS A 61 10.40 6.52 16.67
C LYS A 61 11.15 6.95 17.90
N LEU A 62 11.29 8.27 18.09
CA LEU A 62 11.86 8.87 19.26
C LEU A 62 10.76 9.60 20.04
N THR A 63 10.86 9.54 21.37
CA THR A 63 9.94 10.23 22.27
C THR A 63 10.70 10.98 23.35
N GLY A 64 10.16 12.12 23.79
CA GLY A 64 10.73 12.90 24.86
C GLY A 64 9.66 13.64 25.65
N TYR A 65 9.95 13.95 26.88
CA TYR A 65 9.16 14.83 27.72
C TYR A 65 9.86 16.17 27.84
N GLY A 66 9.15 17.26 27.58
CA GLY A 66 9.70 18.61 27.59
C GLY A 66 8.74 19.65 28.12
N LEU A 67 9.22 20.89 28.13
CA LEU A 67 8.42 22.05 28.50
C LEU A 67 8.41 23.06 27.35
N VAL A 68 7.25 23.62 27.09
CA VAL A 68 7.08 24.79 26.19
C VAL A 68 6.90 26.01 27.06
N VAL A 69 7.68 27.04 26.79
CA VAL A 69 7.69 28.31 27.53
C VAL A 69 7.26 29.48 26.61
N GLY A 70 6.95 30.65 27.20
CA GLY A 70 6.57 31.81 26.42
C GLY A 70 5.13 31.82 25.96
N LEU A 71 4.25 31.03 26.57
CA LEU A 71 2.82 31.02 26.29
C LEU A 71 2.11 32.24 26.90
N ASP A 72 1.27 32.91 26.10
CA ASP A 72 0.53 34.08 26.58
C ASP A 72 -0.72 33.68 27.37
N GLY A 73 -0.50 33.29 28.63
CA GLY A 73 -1.55 32.88 29.55
C GLY A 73 -2.33 31.61 29.17
N THR A 74 -1.90 30.90 28.12
CA THR A 74 -2.57 29.71 27.58
C THR A 74 -1.91 28.37 28.02
N GLY A 75 -0.84 28.45 28.80
CA GLY A 75 -0.14 27.28 29.33
C GLY A 75 -0.93 26.51 30.39
N ASP A 76 -0.26 25.59 31.06
CA ASP A 76 -0.85 24.75 32.09
C ASP A 76 -1.26 25.55 33.32
N GLN A 77 -2.36 25.16 33.91
CA GLN A 77 -2.72 25.65 35.22
C GLN A 77 -1.91 24.87 36.28
N THR A 78 -0.80 25.46 36.70
CA THR A 78 0.18 24.77 37.57
C THR A 78 -0.39 24.33 38.92
N THR A 79 -1.45 24.97 39.41
CA THR A 79 -2.17 24.55 40.62
C THR A 79 -2.90 23.22 40.42
N GLN A 80 -3.27 22.86 39.21
CA GLN A 80 -3.91 21.59 38.85
C GLN A 80 -2.92 20.58 38.24
N MET A 81 -1.75 21.04 37.81
CA MET A 81 -0.71 20.25 37.15
C MET A 81 0.64 20.39 37.88
N PRO A 82 0.81 19.75 39.04
CA PRO A 82 2.05 19.85 39.84
C PRO A 82 3.29 19.33 39.07
N VAL A 83 3.09 18.42 38.12
CA VAL A 83 4.17 17.85 37.28
C VAL A 83 4.87 18.95 36.49
N THR A 84 4.13 19.92 35.93
CA THR A 84 4.69 21.05 35.16
C THR A 84 5.59 21.91 36.02
N THR A 85 5.16 22.22 37.25
CA THR A 85 5.94 22.99 38.21
C THR A 85 7.21 22.25 38.65
N GLN A 86 7.09 20.97 38.95
CA GLN A 86 8.23 20.13 39.33
C GLN A 86 9.27 20.04 38.24
N SER A 87 8.81 19.85 36.96
CA SER A 87 9.70 19.75 35.83
C SER A 87 10.43 21.06 35.52
N LEU A 88 9.75 22.19 35.70
CA LEU A 88 10.38 23.50 35.58
C LEU A 88 11.42 23.71 36.66
N SER A 89 11.12 23.32 37.92
CA SER A 89 12.07 23.40 39.03
C SER A 89 13.32 22.57 38.77
N ASN A 90 13.15 21.33 38.31
CA ASN A 90 14.26 20.43 37.94
C ASN A 90 15.12 21.04 36.83
N TYR A 91 14.48 21.65 35.82
CA TYR A 91 15.19 22.31 34.72
C TYR A 91 15.99 23.52 35.20
N LEU A 92 15.38 24.37 36.03
CA LEU A 92 16.10 25.52 36.65
C LEU A 92 17.26 25.08 37.52
N GLN A 93 17.11 23.98 38.28
CA GLN A 93 18.20 23.38 39.05
C GLN A 93 19.37 22.96 38.17
N GLN A 94 19.11 22.38 36.99
CA GLN A 94 20.18 22.03 36.06
C GLN A 94 20.93 23.26 35.53
N LEU A 95 20.24 24.43 35.51
CA LEU A 95 20.85 25.71 35.15
C LEU A 95 21.50 26.43 36.33
N GLY A 96 21.57 25.78 37.53
CA GLY A 96 22.15 26.35 38.72
C GLY A 96 21.22 27.26 39.54
N ILE A 97 19.95 27.33 39.21
CA ILE A 97 18.95 28.16 39.91
C ILE A 97 18.12 27.25 40.82
N THR A 98 18.24 27.44 42.14
CA THR A 98 17.43 26.71 43.14
C THR A 98 16.29 27.57 43.62
N LEU A 99 15.06 27.07 43.49
CA LEU A 99 13.88 27.69 44.04
C LEU A 99 13.53 27.12 45.39
N PRO A 100 13.26 27.93 46.45
CA PRO A 100 12.77 27.43 47.74
C PRO A 100 11.45 26.69 47.59
N ALA A 101 11.27 25.57 48.32
CA ALA A 101 10.06 24.74 48.24
C ALA A 101 8.76 25.53 48.52
N ALA A 102 8.81 26.56 49.41
CA ALA A 102 7.69 27.44 49.65
C ALA A 102 7.32 28.32 48.45
N ALA A 103 8.29 28.71 47.62
CA ALA A 103 8.02 29.45 46.38
C ALA A 103 7.40 28.59 45.31
N LEU A 104 7.80 27.32 45.21
CA LEU A 104 7.27 26.35 44.21
C LEU A 104 5.76 26.11 44.35
N SER A 105 5.25 26.04 45.61
CA SER A 105 3.82 25.83 45.88
C SER A 105 2.94 27.03 45.54
N GLN A 106 3.52 28.23 45.46
CA GLN A 106 2.81 29.48 45.15
C GLN A 106 2.92 29.90 43.66
N LEU A 107 3.75 29.23 42.89
CA LEU A 107 3.93 29.51 41.47
C LEU A 107 2.64 29.24 40.68
N GLN A 108 1.98 30.27 40.23
CA GLN A 108 0.84 30.21 39.33
C GLN A 108 1.26 30.57 37.91
N LEU A 109 2.03 29.67 37.31
CA LEU A 109 2.51 29.86 35.94
C LEU A 109 1.39 29.53 34.93
N LYS A 110 1.17 30.40 34.01
CA LYS A 110 0.26 30.19 32.86
C LYS A 110 0.99 30.26 31.52
N ASN A 111 2.33 30.46 31.59
CA ASN A 111 3.16 30.67 30.40
C ASN A 111 4.00 29.45 30.07
N VAL A 112 3.78 28.34 30.77
CA VAL A 112 4.53 27.08 30.62
C VAL A 112 3.56 25.93 30.43
N ALA A 113 3.89 24.99 29.59
CA ALA A 113 3.11 23.76 29.40
C ALA A 113 4.03 22.53 29.33
N ALA A 114 3.62 21.44 29.98
CA ALA A 114 4.25 20.14 29.83
C ALA A 114 3.82 19.50 28.52
N VAL A 115 4.81 18.97 27.77
CA VAL A 115 4.58 18.43 26.44
C VAL A 115 5.27 17.09 26.22
N MET A 116 4.63 16.27 25.40
CA MET A 116 5.25 15.12 24.75
C MET A 116 5.81 15.55 23.41
N VAL A 117 7.05 15.20 23.16
CA VAL A 117 7.73 15.43 21.87
C VAL A 117 7.94 14.09 21.20
N THR A 118 7.59 14.01 19.93
CA THR A 118 7.80 12.82 19.11
C THR A 118 8.52 13.18 17.83
N ALA A 119 9.42 12.32 17.39
CA ALA A 119 10.15 12.46 16.14
C ALA A 119 10.28 11.13 15.42
N ASP A 120 10.37 11.23 14.09
CA ASP A 120 10.73 10.11 13.24
C ASP A 120 12.18 10.29 12.79
N MET A 121 13.08 9.52 13.38
CA MET A 121 14.48 9.49 12.98
C MET A 121 14.62 8.59 11.75
N PRO A 122 14.99 9.12 10.56
CA PRO A 122 15.14 8.33 9.37
C PRO A 122 16.26 7.29 9.53
N ALA A 123 16.21 6.25 8.70
CA ALA A 123 17.32 5.30 8.61
C ALA A 123 18.60 6.04 8.21
N PHE A 124 19.75 5.60 8.73
CA PHE A 124 21.08 6.16 8.44
C PHE A 124 21.27 7.64 8.80
N ALA A 125 20.44 8.19 9.69
CA ALA A 125 20.62 9.55 10.18
C ALA A 125 21.98 9.72 10.82
N GLN A 126 22.66 10.82 10.48
CA GLN A 126 24.00 11.14 10.99
C GLN A 126 23.94 12.20 12.09
N PRO A 127 24.87 12.19 13.05
CA PRO A 127 25.00 13.25 14.03
C PRO A 127 25.09 14.63 13.36
N GLY A 128 24.35 15.60 13.92
CA GLY A 128 24.23 16.94 13.34
C GLY A 128 23.08 17.11 12.35
N GLN A 129 22.43 16.04 11.92
CA GLN A 129 21.28 16.12 11.01
C GLN A 129 20.06 16.64 11.77
N ALA A 130 19.35 17.60 11.16
CA ALA A 130 18.10 18.13 11.68
C ALA A 130 16.92 17.22 11.26
N ILE A 131 16.01 16.95 12.21
CA ILE A 131 14.77 16.20 11.99
C ILE A 131 13.57 16.98 12.53
N ASP A 132 12.42 16.76 11.91
CA ASP A 132 11.18 17.39 12.32
C ASP A 132 10.60 16.73 13.58
N ILE A 133 9.99 17.55 14.42
CA ILE A 133 9.34 17.06 15.64
C ILE A 133 7.88 17.49 15.71
N ASN A 134 7.07 16.64 16.33
CA ASN A 134 5.72 16.95 16.74
C ASN A 134 5.69 17.14 18.25
N VAL A 135 5.01 18.18 18.70
CA VAL A 135 4.90 18.55 20.11
C VAL A 135 3.43 18.57 20.49
N SER A 136 3.05 17.84 21.52
CA SER A 136 1.66 17.76 21.99
C SER A 136 1.59 18.01 23.49
N SER A 137 0.64 18.83 23.93
CA SER A 137 0.43 19.09 25.36
C SER A 137 -0.03 17.82 26.07
N ILE A 138 0.56 17.55 27.22
CA ILE A 138 0.13 16.48 28.14
C ILE A 138 -0.76 17.05 29.24
N GLY A 139 -0.61 18.35 29.53
CA GLY A 139 -1.33 19.03 30.58
C GLY A 139 -2.68 19.59 30.12
N ASN A 140 -3.12 20.62 30.81
CA ASN A 140 -4.38 21.31 30.57
C ASN A 140 -4.21 22.65 29.84
N SER A 141 -3.11 22.83 29.11
CA SER A 141 -2.84 24.03 28.32
C SER A 141 -3.89 24.21 27.23
N LYS A 142 -4.38 25.43 27.05
CA LYS A 142 -5.40 25.80 26.08
C LYS A 142 -4.82 25.95 24.67
N SER A 143 -3.57 26.40 24.57
CA SER A 143 -2.86 26.62 23.32
C SER A 143 -1.35 26.64 23.56
N LEU A 144 -0.61 26.08 22.61
CA LEU A 144 0.86 26.13 22.56
C LEU A 144 1.36 27.19 21.56
N LYS A 145 0.45 28.00 20.98
CA LYS A 145 0.79 28.98 19.98
C LYS A 145 1.74 30.05 20.52
N GLY A 146 2.81 30.33 19.76
CA GLY A 146 3.85 31.30 20.12
C GLY A 146 4.85 30.79 21.14
N GLY A 147 4.68 29.58 21.66
CA GLY A 147 5.60 28.99 22.62
C GLY A 147 6.89 28.47 21.98
N THR A 148 7.91 28.37 22.81
CA THR A 148 9.22 27.81 22.45
C THR A 148 9.46 26.56 23.29
N LEU A 149 9.80 25.46 22.62
CA LEU A 149 10.24 24.23 23.28
C LEU A 149 11.67 24.44 23.80
N ILE A 150 11.89 24.20 25.11
CA ILE A 150 13.23 24.17 25.69
C ILE A 150 13.94 22.87 25.34
N VAL A 151 15.26 22.82 25.53
CA VAL A 151 16.06 21.63 25.25
C VAL A 151 15.45 20.39 25.87
N THR A 152 15.10 19.45 25.02
CA THR A 152 14.38 18.23 25.38
C THR A 152 15.07 17.01 24.77
N PRO A 153 15.57 16.07 25.59
CA PRO A 153 16.17 14.85 25.09
C PRO A 153 15.10 13.93 24.50
N LEU A 154 15.35 13.43 23.30
CA LEU A 154 14.53 12.42 22.63
C LEU A 154 15.17 11.05 22.77
N ARG A 155 14.40 10.09 23.28
CA ARG A 155 14.85 8.73 23.58
C ARG A 155 14.26 7.72 22.61
N GLY A 156 15.03 6.71 22.31
CA GLY A 156 14.56 5.51 21.61
C GLY A 156 13.83 4.54 22.55
N VAL A 157 13.40 3.41 21.99
CA VAL A 157 12.72 2.34 22.74
C VAL A 157 13.62 1.70 23.80
N ASP A 158 14.94 1.74 23.59
CA ASP A 158 15.99 1.28 24.50
C ASP A 158 16.25 2.24 25.68
N GLY A 159 15.63 3.42 25.68
CA GLY A 159 15.79 4.46 26.69
C GLY A 159 17.01 5.37 26.49
N GLU A 160 17.85 5.11 25.48
CA GLU A 160 19.01 5.94 25.15
C GLU A 160 18.60 7.22 24.43
N ILE A 161 19.39 8.30 24.61
CA ILE A 161 19.16 9.60 23.95
C ILE A 161 19.81 9.58 22.58
N TYR A 162 19.01 9.85 21.54
CA TYR A 162 19.45 9.90 20.15
C TYR A 162 19.40 11.28 19.52
N ALA A 163 18.55 12.18 20.04
CA ALA A 163 18.43 13.53 19.51
C ALA A 163 18.10 14.53 20.64
N LEU A 164 18.42 15.80 20.42
CA LEU A 164 18.04 16.91 21.27
C LEU A 164 17.06 17.81 20.51
N ALA A 165 15.91 18.08 21.10
CA ALA A 165 14.84 18.87 20.51
C ALA A 165 14.73 20.24 21.15
N GLN A 166 14.59 21.30 20.33
CA GLN A 166 14.33 22.67 20.77
C GLN A 166 13.80 23.54 19.62
N GLY A 167 13.13 24.64 19.93
CA GLY A 167 12.76 25.60 18.91
C GLY A 167 11.37 26.17 19.06
N ASN A 168 11.02 27.08 18.16
CA ASN A 168 9.74 27.77 18.15
C ASN A 168 8.66 26.94 17.49
N MET A 169 7.50 26.87 18.13
CA MET A 169 6.39 26.04 17.66
C MET A 169 5.63 26.69 16.51
N VAL A 170 5.32 25.88 15.50
CA VAL A 170 4.39 26.22 14.41
C VAL A 170 3.09 25.43 14.62
N ILE A 171 1.99 26.14 14.80
CA ILE A 171 0.66 25.56 14.98
C ILE A 171 -0.22 25.91 13.80
N ALA A 172 -0.74 24.90 13.12
CA ALA A 172 -1.62 25.05 11.97
C ALA A 172 -3.10 25.34 12.35
N GLY A 173 -3.39 25.54 13.66
CA GLY A 173 -4.72 25.83 14.16
C GLY A 173 -4.99 27.34 14.32
N ALA A 174 -6.22 27.76 14.10
CA ALA A 174 -6.72 29.09 14.43
C ALA A 174 -7.90 28.97 15.40
N GLY A 175 -7.91 29.80 16.45
CA GLY A 175 -9.01 29.91 17.38
C GLY A 175 -9.31 31.36 17.62
N ALA A 176 -10.58 31.74 17.59
CA ALA A 176 -11.07 33.05 17.98
C ALA A 176 -12.26 32.86 18.92
N ALA A 177 -12.30 33.69 19.97
CA ALA A 177 -13.43 33.76 20.89
C ALA A 177 -13.84 35.21 21.03
N ALA A 178 -15.11 35.52 20.77
CA ALA A 178 -15.69 36.84 20.96
C ALA A 178 -17.16 36.72 21.35
N GLY A 179 -17.60 37.52 22.32
CA GLY A 179 -19.02 37.62 22.68
C GLY A 179 -19.70 36.30 23.11
N GLY A 180 -18.95 35.36 23.73
CA GLY A 180 -19.50 34.05 24.14
C GLY A 180 -19.48 32.96 23.07
N SER A 181 -19.12 33.28 21.83
CA SER A 181 -18.93 32.31 20.74
C SER A 181 -17.45 31.94 20.58
N LYS A 182 -17.17 30.64 20.47
CA LYS A 182 -15.80 30.09 20.23
C LYS A 182 -15.78 29.37 18.91
N VAL A 183 -14.96 29.84 18.00
CA VAL A 183 -14.65 29.15 16.75
C VAL A 183 -13.22 28.64 16.84
N GLN A 184 -13.04 27.35 16.68
CA GLN A 184 -11.73 26.69 16.69
C GLN A 184 -11.59 25.81 15.44
N ILE A 185 -10.58 26.10 14.65
CA ILE A 185 -10.19 25.32 13.48
C ILE A 185 -8.90 24.60 13.86
N ASN A 186 -8.94 23.28 13.90
CA ASN A 186 -7.88 22.39 14.38
C ASN A 186 -7.52 22.57 15.88
N HIS A 187 -6.73 21.63 16.39
CA HIS A 187 -6.28 21.64 17.79
C HIS A 187 -5.13 22.63 17.99
N LEU A 188 -5.22 23.46 19.02
CA LEU A 188 -4.18 24.42 19.40
C LEU A 188 -3.17 23.81 20.40
N SER A 189 -3.46 22.62 20.94
CA SER A 189 -2.64 21.90 21.92
C SER A 189 -1.57 20.99 21.29
N ALA A 190 -1.46 20.98 19.97
CA ALA A 190 -0.43 20.28 19.24
C ALA A 190 0.16 21.17 18.15
N GLY A 191 1.45 20.99 17.87
CA GLY A 191 2.17 21.73 16.85
C GLY A 191 3.38 20.97 16.35
N ARG A 192 4.08 21.53 15.38
CA ARG A 192 5.28 20.99 14.77
C ARG A 192 6.40 22.01 14.83
N ILE A 193 7.63 21.53 14.96
CA ILE A 193 8.84 22.34 14.79
C ILE A 193 9.65 21.71 13.66
N PRO A 194 9.65 22.31 12.46
CA PRO A 194 10.47 21.82 11.35
C PRO A 194 11.96 21.92 11.71
N GLY A 195 12.70 20.84 11.51
CA GLY A 195 14.12 20.78 11.89
C GLY A 195 14.35 20.98 13.39
N GLY A 196 13.33 20.78 14.23
CA GLY A 196 13.36 21.11 15.65
C GLY A 196 14.15 20.15 16.54
N ALA A 197 14.68 19.06 16.01
CA ALA A 197 15.62 18.23 16.74
C ALA A 197 16.88 17.97 15.93
N GLN A 198 18.00 17.91 16.63
CA GLN A 198 19.30 17.55 16.09
C GLN A 198 19.66 16.14 16.56
N VAL A 199 20.06 15.30 15.62
CA VAL A 199 20.54 13.95 15.90
C VAL A 199 21.91 14.04 16.56
N GLU A 200 22.08 13.37 17.72
CA GLU A 200 23.32 13.33 18.48
C GLU A 200 24.03 11.97 18.37
N ARG A 201 23.26 10.90 18.20
CA ARG A 201 23.75 9.53 18.13
C ARG A 201 23.15 8.78 16.94
N ILE A 202 23.96 7.90 16.36
CA ILE A 202 23.54 6.95 15.32
C ILE A 202 22.83 5.77 15.99
N ILE A 203 21.75 5.31 15.42
CA ILE A 203 21.18 4.00 15.77
C ILE A 203 21.91 2.95 14.94
N PRO A 204 22.59 1.96 15.57
CA PRO A 204 23.28 0.92 14.82
C PRO A 204 22.30 0.17 13.91
N SER A 205 22.69 0.00 12.66
CA SER A 205 21.91 -0.77 11.69
C SER A 205 22.62 -2.10 11.39
N PRO A 206 21.92 -3.23 11.44
CA PRO A 206 22.48 -4.52 11.07
C PRO A 206 22.98 -4.58 9.62
N LEU A 207 22.61 -3.58 8.81
CA LEU A 207 23.09 -3.44 7.41
C LEU A 207 24.58 -3.16 7.32
N GLN A 208 25.20 -2.58 8.33
CA GLN A 208 26.62 -2.24 8.31
C GLN A 208 27.51 -3.37 8.81
N GLU A 209 26.90 -4.39 9.44
CA GLU A 209 27.61 -5.47 10.09
C GLU A 209 27.27 -6.83 9.45
N GLY A 210 28.24 -7.74 9.42
CA GLY A 210 28.06 -9.10 8.93
C GLY A 210 28.20 -9.29 7.43
N THR A 211 28.15 -10.55 7.01
CA THR A 211 28.31 -11.02 5.62
C THR A 211 27.00 -11.20 4.87
N THR A 212 25.88 -10.93 5.53
CA THR A 212 24.53 -11.12 4.99
C THR A 212 23.67 -9.89 5.17
N ILE A 213 22.71 -9.72 4.28
CA ILE A 213 21.60 -8.76 4.41
C ILE A 213 20.30 -9.54 4.31
N ASN A 214 19.27 -9.09 4.98
CA ASN A 214 17.94 -9.67 4.89
C ASN A 214 17.03 -8.73 4.08
N LEU A 215 16.27 -9.32 3.15
CA LEU A 215 15.20 -8.65 2.43
C LEU A 215 13.88 -9.10 3.07
N ASP A 216 13.13 -8.16 3.59
CA ASP A 216 11.82 -8.40 4.20
C ASP A 216 10.73 -8.08 3.16
N LEU A 217 9.96 -9.10 2.76
CA LEU A 217 8.84 -8.93 1.84
C LEU A 217 7.71 -8.12 2.47
N ASN A 218 7.09 -7.24 1.69
CA ASN A 218 5.97 -6.43 2.14
C ASN A 218 4.73 -7.27 2.53
N ALA A 219 4.56 -8.44 1.88
CA ALA A 219 3.51 -9.41 2.19
C ALA A 219 4.12 -10.80 2.39
N THR A 220 3.54 -11.60 3.29
CA THR A 220 3.98 -12.98 3.53
C THR A 220 3.51 -13.86 2.36
N ASP A 221 4.45 -14.32 1.54
CA ASP A 221 4.21 -15.22 0.42
C ASP A 221 5.44 -16.08 0.13
N PHE A 222 5.35 -17.39 0.39
CA PHE A 222 6.42 -18.34 0.16
C PHE A 222 6.84 -18.44 -1.31
N GLN A 223 5.89 -18.27 -2.23
CA GLN A 223 6.15 -18.33 -3.66
C GLN A 223 6.99 -17.13 -4.12
N THR A 224 6.62 -15.93 -3.66
CA THR A 224 7.37 -14.71 -3.94
C THR A 224 8.75 -14.76 -3.28
N ALA A 225 8.88 -15.22 -2.02
CA ALA A 225 10.17 -15.38 -1.36
C ALA A 225 11.10 -16.31 -2.15
N ARG A 226 10.57 -17.45 -2.60
CA ARG A 226 11.31 -18.40 -3.44
C ARG A 226 11.75 -17.78 -4.77
N ARG A 227 10.87 -17.04 -5.44
CA ARG A 227 11.19 -16.38 -6.72
C ARG A 227 12.25 -15.30 -6.57
N VAL A 228 12.16 -14.47 -5.51
CA VAL A 228 13.19 -13.49 -5.19
C VAL A 228 14.54 -14.15 -5.02
N ALA A 229 14.63 -15.22 -4.20
CA ALA A 229 15.87 -15.96 -4.03
C ALA A 229 16.39 -16.57 -5.34
N GLN A 230 15.51 -17.12 -6.19
CA GLN A 230 15.89 -17.68 -7.49
C GLN A 230 16.45 -16.63 -8.46
N ILE A 231 15.81 -15.45 -8.54
CA ILE A 231 16.26 -14.37 -9.42
C ILE A 231 17.62 -13.85 -8.96
N ILE A 232 17.81 -13.63 -7.66
CA ILE A 232 19.10 -13.19 -7.12
C ILE A 232 20.18 -14.24 -7.45
N ASN A 233 19.91 -15.52 -7.20
CA ASN A 233 20.85 -16.61 -7.49
C ASN A 233 21.18 -16.73 -8.98
N SER A 234 20.24 -16.46 -9.87
CA SER A 234 20.46 -16.54 -11.32
C SER A 234 21.25 -15.36 -11.88
N ARG A 235 21.14 -14.16 -11.25
CA ARG A 235 21.76 -12.93 -11.75
C ARG A 235 23.11 -12.64 -11.10
N ILE A 236 23.26 -12.95 -9.83
CA ILE A 236 24.44 -12.61 -9.04
C ILE A 236 25.36 -13.82 -8.86
N GLY A 237 24.77 -14.99 -8.55
CA GLY A 237 25.52 -16.23 -8.38
C GLY A 237 24.75 -17.26 -7.57
N ALA A 238 24.96 -18.53 -7.88
CA ALA A 238 24.29 -19.62 -7.18
C ALA A 238 24.64 -19.64 -5.68
N GLY A 239 23.65 -19.78 -4.82
CA GLY A 239 23.83 -19.82 -3.36
C GLY A 239 23.99 -18.45 -2.69
N THR A 240 23.89 -17.34 -3.42
CA THR A 240 23.96 -15.97 -2.87
C THR A 240 22.71 -15.65 -2.05
N ALA A 241 21.53 -16.15 -2.43
CA ALA A 241 20.28 -15.87 -1.75
C ALA A 241 19.56 -17.15 -1.32
N GLN A 242 18.95 -17.10 -0.13
CA GLN A 242 18.14 -18.17 0.45
C GLN A 242 16.89 -17.59 1.09
N ALA A 243 15.71 -18.13 0.74
CA ALA A 243 14.48 -17.81 1.44
C ALA A 243 14.48 -18.56 2.79
N LEU A 244 14.43 -17.83 3.90
CA LEU A 244 14.36 -18.40 5.24
C LEU A 244 12.92 -18.76 5.61
N ASP A 245 12.00 -17.91 5.22
CA ASP A 245 10.57 -18.09 5.45
C ASP A 245 9.75 -17.39 4.33
N GLY A 246 8.44 -17.27 4.50
CA GLY A 246 7.54 -16.61 3.53
C GLY A 246 7.66 -15.08 3.49
N ARG A 247 8.54 -14.50 4.32
CA ARG A 247 8.72 -13.04 4.43
C ARG A 247 10.17 -12.60 4.30
N THR A 248 11.12 -13.43 4.71
CA THR A 248 12.53 -13.06 4.81
C THR A 248 13.36 -13.84 3.80
N VAL A 249 14.12 -13.12 2.99
CA VAL A 249 15.12 -13.68 2.08
C VAL A 249 16.49 -13.16 2.51
N GLN A 250 17.36 -14.08 2.92
CA GLN A 250 18.73 -13.75 3.29
C GLN A 250 19.63 -13.76 2.05
N VAL A 251 20.47 -12.75 1.93
CA VAL A 251 21.38 -12.58 0.79
C VAL A 251 22.80 -12.35 1.30
N GLN A 252 23.76 -13.06 0.74
CA GLN A 252 25.17 -12.82 1.01
C GLN A 252 25.60 -11.50 0.35
N ALA A 253 26.24 -10.63 1.14
CA ALA A 253 26.64 -9.30 0.71
C ALA A 253 28.14 -9.04 0.93
N PRO A 254 28.78 -8.19 0.11
CA PRO A 254 30.14 -7.75 0.32
C PRO A 254 30.34 -7.12 1.69
N LEU A 255 31.51 -7.29 2.29
CA LEU A 255 31.88 -6.68 3.58
C LEU A 255 32.25 -5.20 3.43
N ASP A 256 32.82 -4.82 2.29
CA ASP A 256 33.22 -3.44 2.05
C ASP A 256 31.99 -2.54 1.89
N PRO A 257 31.86 -1.45 2.69
CA PRO A 257 30.69 -0.59 2.69
C PRO A 257 30.35 0.04 1.33
N SER A 258 31.37 0.41 0.56
CA SER A 258 31.18 1.06 -0.75
C SER A 258 30.61 0.09 -1.78
N THR A 259 31.19 -1.11 -1.90
CA THR A 259 30.70 -2.16 -2.79
C THR A 259 29.34 -2.69 -2.34
N ARG A 260 29.07 -2.69 -1.02
CA ARG A 260 27.80 -3.12 -0.44
C ARG A 260 26.63 -2.22 -0.87
N VAL A 261 26.82 -0.89 -0.90
CA VAL A 261 25.78 0.04 -1.38
C VAL A 261 25.46 -0.21 -2.84
N GLY A 262 26.48 -0.38 -3.70
CA GLY A 262 26.27 -0.74 -5.10
C GLY A 262 25.54 -2.07 -5.27
N PHE A 263 25.95 -3.09 -4.53
CA PHE A 263 25.31 -4.40 -4.52
C PHE A 263 23.83 -4.33 -4.13
N ILE A 264 23.50 -3.54 -3.11
CA ILE A 264 22.10 -3.33 -2.68
C ILE A 264 21.30 -2.64 -3.78
N ALA A 265 21.85 -1.61 -4.40
CA ALA A 265 21.18 -0.91 -5.50
C ALA A 265 20.91 -1.85 -6.69
N ASP A 266 21.88 -2.70 -7.05
CA ASP A 266 21.71 -3.71 -8.09
C ASP A 266 20.63 -4.75 -7.74
N LEU A 267 20.57 -5.18 -6.48
CA LEU A 267 19.51 -6.08 -5.97
C LEU A 267 18.12 -5.46 -6.09
N GLU A 268 17.98 -4.22 -5.70
CA GLU A 268 16.69 -3.50 -5.72
C GLU A 268 16.11 -3.33 -7.13
N GLU A 269 16.98 -3.22 -8.13
CA GLU A 269 16.59 -3.02 -9.54
C GLU A 269 16.31 -4.35 -10.27
N LEU A 270 16.55 -5.52 -9.67
CA LEU A 270 16.29 -6.81 -10.32
C LEU A 270 14.80 -6.96 -10.66
N PRO A 271 14.48 -7.30 -11.93
CA PRO A 271 13.10 -7.49 -12.36
C PRO A 271 12.54 -8.79 -11.80
N LEU A 272 11.38 -8.73 -11.18
CA LEU A 272 10.66 -9.85 -10.58
C LEU A 272 9.35 -10.10 -11.33
N GLU A 273 9.15 -11.32 -11.79
CA GLU A 273 7.84 -11.78 -12.26
C GLU A 273 7.04 -12.34 -11.08
N LEU A 274 6.06 -11.58 -10.61
CA LEU A 274 5.19 -12.05 -9.54
C LEU A 274 4.29 -13.19 -10.03
N SER A 275 4.02 -14.14 -9.13
CA SER A 275 2.87 -15.02 -9.29
C SER A 275 1.60 -14.17 -9.17
N THR A 276 0.55 -14.60 -9.86
CA THR A 276 -0.76 -13.97 -9.70
C THR A 276 -1.11 -13.94 -8.21
N PRO A 277 -1.32 -12.76 -7.61
CA PRO A 277 -1.65 -12.69 -6.19
C PRO A 277 -2.97 -13.40 -5.91
N ALA A 278 -3.18 -13.86 -4.68
CA ALA A 278 -4.45 -14.45 -4.29
C ALA A 278 -5.59 -13.45 -4.56
N ALA A 279 -6.72 -13.97 -5.05
CA ALA A 279 -7.88 -13.15 -5.30
C ALA A 279 -8.37 -12.53 -3.98
N LYS A 280 -8.54 -11.20 -3.97
CA LYS A 280 -8.97 -10.43 -2.79
C LYS A 280 -10.14 -9.52 -3.14
N VAL A 281 -11.12 -9.52 -2.26
CA VAL A 281 -12.30 -8.66 -2.32
C VAL A 281 -12.29 -7.75 -1.12
N VAL A 282 -12.23 -6.45 -1.33
CA VAL A 282 -12.33 -5.45 -0.27
C VAL A 282 -13.68 -4.77 -0.35
N VAL A 283 -14.44 -4.79 0.73
CA VAL A 283 -15.77 -4.20 0.82
C VAL A 283 -15.78 -3.09 1.86
N ASN A 284 -16.17 -1.89 1.44
CA ASN A 284 -16.42 -0.82 2.39
C ASN A 284 -17.87 -0.91 2.90
N ALA A 285 -18.03 -1.23 4.19
CA ALA A 285 -19.33 -1.44 4.80
C ALA A 285 -20.22 -0.19 4.83
N ARG A 286 -19.62 1.01 4.83
CA ARG A 286 -20.34 2.28 4.89
C ARG A 286 -20.82 2.76 3.53
N THR A 287 -19.98 2.59 2.49
CA THR A 287 -20.27 3.12 1.14
C THR A 287 -20.80 2.06 0.18
N GLY A 288 -20.66 0.76 0.52
CA GLY A 288 -20.97 -0.36 -0.38
C GLY A 288 -20.00 -0.51 -1.55
N SER A 289 -18.88 0.21 -1.54
CA SER A 289 -17.88 0.08 -2.59
C SER A 289 -17.18 -1.27 -2.49
N ILE A 290 -17.07 -1.97 -3.63
CA ILE A 290 -16.40 -3.27 -3.73
C ILE A 290 -15.20 -3.12 -4.66
N VAL A 291 -14.02 -3.49 -4.19
CA VAL A 291 -12.78 -3.47 -4.94
C VAL A 291 -12.29 -4.91 -5.12
N LEU A 292 -11.99 -5.27 -6.35
CA LEU A 292 -11.48 -6.59 -6.75
C LEU A 292 -10.07 -6.41 -7.34
N ASN A 293 -9.10 -7.20 -6.89
CA ASN A 293 -7.75 -7.12 -7.44
C ASN A 293 -7.58 -7.89 -8.76
N GLN A 294 -8.48 -8.82 -9.04
CA GLN A 294 -8.53 -9.62 -10.27
C GLN A 294 -9.92 -10.25 -10.44
N SER A 295 -10.13 -11.02 -11.50
CA SER A 295 -11.39 -11.75 -11.70
C SER A 295 -11.57 -12.80 -10.61
N VAL A 296 -12.55 -12.60 -9.77
CA VAL A 296 -12.94 -13.51 -8.69
C VAL A 296 -14.02 -14.43 -9.20
N THR A 297 -13.79 -15.74 -9.14
CA THR A 297 -14.77 -16.76 -9.54
C THR A 297 -15.59 -17.24 -8.33
N LEU A 298 -16.84 -17.57 -8.60
CA LEU A 298 -17.77 -18.11 -7.63
C LEU A 298 -18.03 -19.60 -7.92
N GLY A 299 -18.04 -20.40 -6.87
CA GLY A 299 -18.49 -21.79 -6.92
C GLY A 299 -20.03 -21.89 -6.93
N PRO A 300 -20.56 -23.09 -7.24
CA PRO A 300 -22.01 -23.34 -7.17
C PRO A 300 -22.52 -23.09 -5.75
N CYS A 301 -23.55 -22.28 -5.60
CA CYS A 301 -24.21 -22.03 -4.31
C CYS A 301 -25.61 -21.47 -4.50
N ALA A 302 -26.44 -21.60 -3.47
CA ALA A 302 -27.73 -20.95 -3.39
C ALA A 302 -27.82 -20.18 -2.08
N ILE A 303 -28.19 -18.90 -2.16
CA ILE A 303 -28.26 -17.99 -1.02
C ILE A 303 -29.55 -17.21 -1.10
N ALA A 304 -30.24 -17.11 0.02
CA ALA A 304 -31.40 -16.24 0.19
C ALA A 304 -31.09 -15.21 1.29
N HIS A 305 -31.28 -13.94 0.98
CA HIS A 305 -31.14 -12.84 1.93
C HIS A 305 -32.27 -11.83 1.73
N GLY A 306 -33.14 -11.69 2.75
CA GLY A 306 -34.33 -10.86 2.63
C GLY A 306 -35.25 -11.33 1.48
N ASN A 307 -35.51 -10.44 0.53
CA ASN A 307 -36.32 -10.71 -0.66
C ASN A 307 -35.47 -11.11 -1.89
N LEU A 308 -34.13 -11.26 -1.74
CA LEU A 308 -33.22 -11.63 -2.79
C LEU A 308 -32.81 -13.10 -2.66
N ALA A 309 -32.99 -13.89 -3.71
CA ALA A 309 -32.49 -15.26 -3.80
C ALA A 309 -31.51 -15.37 -4.98
N ILE A 310 -30.31 -15.86 -4.71
CA ILE A 310 -29.24 -16.05 -5.70
C ILE A 310 -28.96 -17.54 -5.81
N THR A 311 -29.09 -18.10 -7.01
CA THR A 311 -28.67 -19.47 -7.28
C THR A 311 -27.61 -19.46 -8.38
N ILE A 312 -26.44 -19.99 -8.06
CA ILE A 312 -25.33 -20.19 -8.98
C ILE A 312 -25.22 -21.69 -9.22
N SER A 313 -25.53 -22.13 -10.43
CA SER A 313 -25.40 -23.53 -10.85
C SER A 313 -24.34 -23.65 -11.95
N SER A 314 -23.57 -24.75 -11.91
CA SER A 314 -22.55 -25.06 -12.91
C SER A 314 -22.94 -26.41 -13.53
N SER A 315 -23.27 -26.44 -14.82
CA SER A 315 -23.51 -27.66 -15.55
C SER A 315 -22.47 -27.85 -16.67
N PRO A 316 -21.85 -29.02 -16.80
CA PRO A 316 -20.92 -29.27 -17.89
C PRO A 316 -21.71 -29.39 -19.21
N VAL A 317 -21.32 -28.57 -20.21
CA VAL A 317 -21.80 -28.74 -21.59
C VAL A 317 -20.75 -29.53 -22.35
N ILE A 318 -21.10 -30.75 -22.72
CA ILE A 318 -20.24 -31.61 -23.50
C ILE A 318 -20.61 -31.40 -24.99
N SER A 319 -19.71 -30.82 -25.75
CA SER A 319 -19.82 -30.76 -27.20
C SER A 319 -19.14 -32.01 -27.76
N GLN A 320 -19.95 -32.99 -28.19
CA GLN A 320 -19.43 -34.18 -28.92
C GLN A 320 -19.48 -33.90 -30.43
N PRO A 321 -18.40 -34.11 -31.15
CA PRO A 321 -18.46 -34.11 -32.63
C PRO A 321 -19.37 -35.22 -33.12
N GLY A 322 -20.12 -34.95 -34.20
CA GLY A 322 -20.96 -35.98 -34.84
C GLY A 322 -20.17 -37.20 -35.29
N ALA A 323 -20.85 -38.35 -35.37
CA ALA A 323 -20.27 -39.65 -35.66
C ALA A 323 -19.63 -39.74 -37.03
N PHE A 324 -18.63 -39.20 -37.41
CA PHE A 324 -17.80 -39.18 -38.65
C PHE A 324 -17.05 -37.81 -38.82
N SER A 325 -17.03 -36.92 -37.80
CA SER A 325 -16.20 -35.73 -37.86
C SER A 325 -14.93 -35.92 -37.00
N GLY A 326 -13.76 -35.61 -37.57
CA GLY A 326 -12.45 -35.74 -36.89
C GLY A 326 -12.15 -34.69 -35.79
N GLY A 327 -13.15 -34.23 -35.07
CA GLY A 327 -13.01 -33.26 -33.98
C GLY A 327 -12.78 -33.92 -32.62
N GLN A 328 -12.11 -33.22 -31.70
CA GLN A 328 -11.95 -33.66 -30.31
C GLN A 328 -13.14 -33.23 -29.46
N THR A 329 -13.55 -34.06 -28.49
CA THR A 329 -14.58 -33.71 -27.51
C THR A 329 -14.08 -32.59 -26.62
N VAL A 330 -14.75 -31.46 -26.63
CA VAL A 330 -14.47 -30.32 -25.77
C VAL A 330 -15.49 -30.29 -24.67
N VAL A 331 -15.04 -30.37 -23.41
CA VAL A 331 -15.86 -30.20 -22.23
C VAL A 331 -15.72 -28.75 -21.77
N ALA A 332 -16.78 -27.94 -21.93
CA ALA A 332 -16.87 -26.59 -21.41
C ALA A 332 -17.84 -26.58 -20.23
N GLN A 333 -17.50 -25.92 -19.14
CA GLN A 333 -18.42 -25.68 -18.03
C GLN A 333 -19.28 -24.47 -18.35
N LYS A 334 -20.57 -24.67 -18.39
CA LYS A 334 -21.55 -23.60 -18.48
C LYS A 334 -22.13 -23.35 -17.11
N SER A 335 -21.90 -22.15 -16.56
CA SER A 335 -22.47 -21.75 -15.28
C SER A 335 -23.66 -20.82 -15.54
N ASP A 336 -24.78 -21.12 -14.93
CA ASP A 336 -25.98 -20.29 -14.96
C ASP A 336 -26.21 -19.65 -13.59
N ILE A 337 -26.37 -18.33 -13.57
CA ILE A 337 -26.70 -17.58 -12.36
C ILE A 337 -28.14 -17.10 -12.48
N GLN A 338 -28.95 -17.45 -11.50
CA GLN A 338 -30.33 -16.97 -11.37
C GLN A 338 -30.44 -16.12 -10.11
N ILE A 339 -30.88 -14.89 -10.25
CA ILE A 339 -31.19 -14.00 -9.14
C ILE A 339 -32.68 -13.69 -9.19
N LYS A 340 -33.39 -14.05 -8.12
CA LYS A 340 -34.85 -13.90 -7.97
C LYS A 340 -35.14 -12.87 -6.90
N GLN A 341 -36.00 -11.90 -7.22
CA GLN A 341 -36.52 -10.91 -6.28
C GLN A 341 -38.03 -11.08 -6.18
N GLU A 342 -38.60 -11.13 -5.00
CA GLU A 342 -40.07 -11.08 -4.83
C GLU A 342 -40.55 -9.62 -4.72
N PRO A 343 -41.60 -9.20 -5.51
CA PRO A 343 -42.37 -9.99 -6.47
C PRO A 343 -41.82 -9.85 -7.92
N GLY A 344 -41.17 -10.93 -8.44
CA GLY A 344 -41.33 -11.25 -9.86
C GLY A 344 -40.18 -10.98 -10.84
N THR A 345 -39.05 -10.36 -10.55
CA THR A 345 -38.00 -10.14 -11.55
C THR A 345 -36.93 -11.25 -11.48
N LEU A 346 -36.83 -12.04 -12.54
CA LEU A 346 -35.78 -13.05 -12.71
C LEU A 346 -34.72 -12.54 -13.65
N LEU A 347 -33.50 -12.33 -13.15
CA LEU A 347 -32.35 -11.94 -13.96
C LEU A 347 -31.45 -13.17 -14.18
N THR A 348 -31.30 -13.59 -15.44
CA THR A 348 -30.36 -14.66 -15.82
C THR A 348 -29.08 -14.05 -16.38
N LEU A 349 -27.95 -14.44 -15.83
CA LEU A 349 -26.61 -13.98 -16.26
C LEU A 349 -25.90 -15.09 -17.03
N PRO A 350 -25.13 -14.75 -18.09
CA PRO A 350 -24.44 -15.74 -18.91
C PRO A 350 -23.22 -16.37 -18.22
N ALA A 351 -22.76 -17.46 -18.81
CA ALA A 351 -21.75 -18.39 -18.37
C ALA A 351 -20.40 -17.79 -18.01
N SER A 352 -20.03 -17.91 -16.82
CA SER A 352 -18.81 -17.73 -16.02
C SER A 352 -19.14 -16.86 -14.81
N PRO A 353 -19.26 -17.44 -13.63
CA PRO A 353 -19.72 -16.68 -12.46
C PRO A 353 -18.56 -15.83 -11.90
N GLN A 354 -18.32 -14.68 -12.54
CA GLN A 354 -17.46 -13.67 -11.97
C GLN A 354 -18.24 -12.89 -10.91
N LEU A 355 -17.63 -12.68 -9.77
CA LEU A 355 -18.23 -11.88 -8.70
C LEU A 355 -18.68 -10.49 -9.18
N ALA A 356 -17.92 -9.89 -10.10
CA ALA A 356 -18.25 -8.60 -10.69
C ALA A 356 -19.62 -8.58 -11.36
N ASP A 357 -20.01 -9.67 -12.02
CA ASP A 357 -21.31 -9.75 -12.71
C ASP A 357 -22.45 -9.92 -11.69
N VAL A 358 -22.24 -10.71 -10.64
CA VAL A 358 -23.21 -10.86 -9.56
C VAL A 358 -23.43 -9.54 -8.82
N VAL A 359 -22.36 -8.82 -8.49
CA VAL A 359 -22.45 -7.50 -7.83
C VAL A 359 -23.20 -6.49 -8.71
N ARG A 360 -22.90 -6.48 -10.01
CA ARG A 360 -23.60 -5.59 -10.97
C ARG A 360 -25.09 -5.91 -11.04
N ALA A 361 -25.43 -7.18 -11.05
CA ALA A 361 -26.81 -7.62 -11.07
C ALA A 361 -27.56 -7.28 -9.78
N LEU A 362 -26.94 -7.49 -8.62
CA LEU A 362 -27.51 -7.12 -7.33
C LEU A 362 -27.74 -5.61 -7.22
N ASN A 363 -26.79 -4.82 -7.67
CA ASN A 363 -26.93 -3.36 -7.73
C ASN A 363 -28.08 -2.93 -8.64
N SER A 364 -28.28 -3.60 -9.77
CA SER A 364 -29.39 -3.31 -10.70
C SER A 364 -30.77 -3.66 -10.11
N LEU A 365 -30.82 -4.59 -9.15
CA LEU A 365 -31.99 -4.96 -8.39
C LEU A 365 -32.22 -4.09 -7.15
N GLY A 366 -31.34 -3.09 -6.90
CA GLY A 366 -31.49 -2.17 -5.78
C GLY A 366 -31.03 -2.74 -4.44
N ALA A 367 -30.13 -3.72 -4.42
CA ALA A 367 -29.53 -4.22 -3.18
C ALA A 367 -28.80 -3.09 -2.44
N THR A 368 -29.02 -3.03 -1.13
CA THR A 368 -28.31 -2.05 -0.27
C THR A 368 -26.87 -2.49 -0.01
N PRO A 369 -25.96 -1.56 0.39
CA PRO A 369 -24.60 -1.91 0.79
C PRO A 369 -24.53 -3.01 1.87
N GLN A 370 -25.48 -3.01 2.79
CA GLN A 370 -25.56 -4.02 3.86
C GLN A 370 -25.98 -5.39 3.32
N ASP A 371 -26.92 -5.44 2.36
CA ASP A 371 -27.33 -6.70 1.71
C ASP A 371 -26.17 -7.30 0.92
N LEU A 372 -25.41 -6.48 0.17
CA LEU A 372 -24.22 -6.92 -0.56
C LEU A 372 -23.18 -7.53 0.37
N LEU A 373 -22.91 -6.88 1.50
CA LEU A 373 -21.96 -7.39 2.49
C LEU A 373 -22.43 -8.72 3.07
N ALA A 374 -23.71 -8.81 3.49
CA ALA A 374 -24.29 -10.04 4.05
C ALA A 374 -24.26 -11.21 3.06
N ILE A 375 -24.60 -10.95 1.79
CA ILE A 375 -24.54 -11.93 0.70
C ILE A 375 -23.11 -12.41 0.46
N LEU A 376 -22.13 -11.49 0.37
CA LEU A 376 -20.71 -11.84 0.16
C LEU A 376 -20.14 -12.65 1.33
N GLN A 377 -20.50 -12.31 2.56
CA GLN A 377 -20.12 -13.09 3.74
C GLN A 377 -20.74 -14.48 3.73
N ALA A 378 -22.00 -14.59 3.32
CA ALA A 378 -22.68 -15.88 3.19
C ALA A 378 -22.05 -16.75 2.10
N ILE A 379 -21.70 -16.18 0.92
CA ILE A 379 -20.98 -16.87 -0.16
C ILE A 379 -19.61 -17.36 0.34
N LYS A 380 -18.91 -16.52 1.12
CA LYS A 380 -17.60 -16.88 1.71
C LYS A 380 -17.74 -17.99 2.74
N ALA A 381 -18.72 -17.90 3.63
CA ALA A 381 -19.01 -18.91 4.65
C ALA A 381 -19.43 -20.25 4.03
N ALA A 382 -20.15 -20.23 2.91
CA ALA A 382 -20.49 -21.42 2.12
C ALA A 382 -19.30 -22.02 1.35
N GLY A 383 -18.12 -21.37 1.37
CA GLY A 383 -16.93 -21.83 0.62
C GLY A 383 -17.02 -21.61 -0.89
N ALA A 384 -18.03 -20.90 -1.37
CA ALA A 384 -18.25 -20.65 -2.80
C ALA A 384 -17.49 -19.41 -3.34
N LEU A 385 -16.88 -18.60 -2.48
CA LEU A 385 -16.05 -17.47 -2.86
C LEU A 385 -14.57 -17.86 -2.88
N ASN A 386 -13.99 -17.97 -4.08
CA ASN A 386 -12.56 -18.26 -4.28
C ASN A 386 -11.72 -16.98 -4.14
N ALA A 387 -11.86 -16.28 -3.03
CA ALA A 387 -11.11 -15.06 -2.72
C ALA A 387 -11.06 -14.83 -1.21
N GLU A 388 -10.09 -14.03 -0.76
CA GLU A 388 -10.08 -13.45 0.58
C GLU A 388 -11.09 -12.29 0.63
N LEU A 389 -11.89 -12.22 1.69
CA LEU A 389 -12.86 -11.14 1.91
C LEU A 389 -12.38 -10.27 3.06
N GLU A 390 -12.11 -8.99 2.78
CA GLU A 390 -11.76 -7.98 3.76
C GLU A 390 -12.85 -6.91 3.82
N VAL A 391 -13.25 -6.53 5.02
CA VAL A 391 -14.28 -5.50 5.26
C VAL A 391 -13.62 -4.29 5.93
N ILE A 392 -13.83 -3.10 5.36
CA ILE A 392 -13.29 -1.82 5.84
C ILE A 392 -14.38 -0.78 6.10
#